data_dfb637f47cc081b1971bce9d605aaa31
#
_entry.id   dfb637f47cc081b1971bce9d605aaa31
#
_cell.length_a   1.000
_cell.length_b   1.000
_cell.length_c   1.000
_cell.angle_alpha   90.00
_cell.angle_beta   90.00
_cell.angle_gamma   90.00
#
_symmetry.space_group_name_H-M   'P 1'
#
loop_
_entity.id
_entity.type
_entity.pdbx_description
1 polymer ?
#
loop_
_entity_poly.entity_id
_entity_poly.type
_entity_poly.pdbx_seq_one_letter_code
_entity_poly.pdbx_strand_id
1 'polypeptide(L)'
;VKGLAEELGITPYMIHTGVFAPAFEVDVTNMEVAEAAGYDIEDIVKKKDRALATEALSKGMEILIPRLYQEGKFDGIISFGGSGGTSLVTPAMRALPIGVPKVMVSTMASGNVSQYVGTSDIIMIPSIVDVAGLNKVSKTIFRNAILTIAGMIGMKEKLGDEKEDSKPMVAATMFGVT
;
A
#
# COMPACT_ATOMS: atom_id res chain seq x y z
N VAL A 1 12.38 7.11 -4.54
CA VAL A 1 10.91 7.09 -4.52
C VAL A 1 10.39 8.40 -3.95
N LYS A 2 10.72 8.79 -2.70
CA LYS A 2 10.27 10.04 -2.06
C LYS A 2 10.50 11.27 -2.97
N GLY A 3 11.74 11.55 -3.39
CA GLY A 3 12.04 12.71 -4.22
C GLY A 3 11.29 12.75 -5.56
N LEU A 4 11.02 11.60 -6.19
CA LEU A 4 10.23 11.56 -7.41
C LEU A 4 8.74 11.91 -7.15
N ALA A 5 8.19 11.49 -6.03
CA ALA A 5 6.83 11.85 -5.65
C ALA A 5 6.73 13.38 -5.42
N GLU A 6 7.71 13.96 -4.73
CA GLU A 6 7.80 15.40 -4.49
C GLU A 6 7.91 16.22 -5.80
N GLU A 7 8.73 15.73 -6.77
CA GLU A 7 8.84 16.34 -8.11
C GLU A 7 7.50 16.35 -8.87
N LEU A 8 6.61 15.41 -8.58
CA LEU A 8 5.26 15.31 -9.16
C LEU A 8 4.19 16.05 -8.35
N GLY A 9 4.58 16.82 -7.33
CA GLY A 9 3.66 17.58 -6.48
C GLY A 9 2.92 16.75 -5.45
N ILE A 10 3.38 15.51 -5.18
CA ILE A 10 2.82 14.63 -4.14
C ILE A 10 3.61 14.82 -2.86
N THR A 11 2.91 15.00 -1.74
CA THR A 11 3.51 15.00 -0.41
C THR A 11 3.56 13.55 0.12
N PRO A 12 4.75 12.94 0.23
CA PRO A 12 4.85 11.58 0.76
C PRO A 12 4.59 11.54 2.25
N TYR A 13 3.66 10.69 2.70
CA TYR A 13 3.45 10.33 4.10
C TYR A 13 4.06 8.95 4.33
N MET A 14 5.15 8.89 5.08
CA MET A 14 6.02 7.72 5.18
C MET A 14 5.70 6.88 6.40
N ILE A 15 5.34 5.61 6.19
CA ILE A 15 5.04 4.64 7.25
C ILE A 15 6.09 3.54 7.23
N HIS A 16 6.77 3.33 8.36
CA HIS A 16 7.79 2.30 8.49
C HIS A 16 7.20 0.97 8.96
N THR A 17 7.36 -0.06 8.13
CA THR A 17 6.86 -1.41 8.41
C THR A 17 7.98 -2.45 8.63
N GLY A 18 9.21 -1.98 8.80
CA GLY A 18 10.34 -2.85 9.14
C GLY A 18 10.38 -3.17 10.64
N VAL A 19 10.94 -4.33 10.98
CA VAL A 19 11.05 -4.77 12.39
C VAL A 19 12.05 -3.92 13.18
N PHE A 20 13.12 -3.46 12.51
CA PHE A 20 14.15 -2.61 13.12
C PHE A 20 13.82 -1.13 12.96
N ALA A 21 14.50 -0.28 13.71
CA ALA A 21 14.34 1.16 13.60
C ALA A 21 14.56 1.67 12.18
N PRO A 22 13.79 2.70 11.73
CA PRO A 22 13.95 3.26 10.39
C PRO A 22 15.34 3.91 10.23
N ALA A 23 15.92 3.76 9.03
CA ALA A 23 17.18 4.39 8.68
C ALA A 23 17.04 5.85 8.21
N PHE A 24 15.81 6.37 8.15
CA PHE A 24 15.47 7.72 7.71
C PHE A 24 14.22 8.20 8.47
N GLU A 25 13.95 9.48 8.42
CA GLU A 25 12.76 10.09 9.04
C GLU A 25 11.47 9.58 8.40
N VAL A 26 10.51 9.22 9.24
CA VAL A 26 9.20 8.70 8.86
C VAL A 26 8.10 9.41 9.66
N ASP A 27 6.90 9.46 9.10
CA ASP A 27 5.74 10.06 9.75
C ASP A 27 5.09 9.11 10.76
N VAL A 28 5.21 7.81 10.51
CA VAL A 28 4.74 6.75 11.42
C VAL A 28 5.82 5.69 11.57
N THR A 29 6.19 5.43 12.81
CA THR A 29 7.21 4.44 13.18
C THR A 29 6.62 3.02 13.23
N ASN A 30 7.50 2.01 13.17
CA ASN A 30 7.09 0.62 13.39
C ASN A 30 6.60 0.37 14.83
N MET A 31 7.01 1.19 15.79
CA MET A 31 6.49 1.15 17.18
C MET A 31 5.00 1.49 17.15
N GLU A 32 4.62 2.62 16.56
CA GLU A 32 3.21 3.06 16.45
C GLU A 32 2.38 2.06 15.66
N VAL A 33 2.95 1.42 14.62
CA VAL A 33 2.29 0.34 13.89
C VAL A 33 2.03 -0.87 14.78
N ALA A 34 3.03 -1.32 15.54
CA ALA A 34 2.88 -2.48 16.43
C ALA A 34 1.90 -2.19 17.58
N GLU A 35 1.99 -1.01 18.20
CA GLU A 35 1.11 -0.54 19.26
C GLU A 35 -0.36 -0.48 18.83
N ALA A 36 -0.63 -0.11 17.58
CA ALA A 36 -1.99 -0.09 17.04
C ALA A 36 -2.69 -1.47 17.11
N ALA A 37 -1.93 -2.56 17.10
CA ALA A 37 -2.42 -3.92 17.28
C ALA A 37 -2.16 -4.48 18.70
N GLY A 38 -1.72 -3.66 19.64
CA GLY A 38 -1.46 -4.06 21.01
C GLY A 38 -0.15 -4.83 21.23
N TYR A 39 0.81 -4.70 20.31
CA TYR A 39 2.12 -5.33 20.42
C TYR A 39 3.21 -4.32 20.79
N ASP A 40 4.18 -4.77 21.58
CA ASP A 40 5.44 -4.06 21.82
C ASP A 40 6.48 -4.52 20.79
N ILE A 41 7.03 -3.58 20.03
CA ILE A 41 8.02 -3.89 18.98
C ILE A 41 9.33 -4.43 19.58
N GLU A 42 9.74 -3.97 20.78
CA GLU A 42 10.94 -4.46 21.44
C GLU A 42 10.81 -5.94 21.84
N ASP A 43 9.63 -6.35 22.28
CA ASP A 43 9.35 -7.74 22.62
C ASP A 43 9.32 -8.64 21.37
N ILE A 44 8.83 -8.11 20.25
CA ILE A 44 8.90 -8.79 18.96
C ILE A 44 10.35 -9.01 18.52
N VAL A 45 11.18 -7.97 18.62
CA VAL A 45 12.62 -8.05 18.27
C VAL A 45 13.35 -9.06 19.15
N LYS A 46 13.08 -9.05 20.47
CA LYS A 46 13.69 -10.01 21.43
C LYS A 46 13.36 -11.47 21.10
N LYS A 47 12.14 -11.74 20.68
CA LYS A 47 11.69 -13.10 20.31
C LYS A 47 12.34 -13.64 19.05
N LYS A 48 12.87 -12.78 18.17
CA LYS A 48 13.49 -13.12 16.88
C LYS A 48 12.57 -13.99 15.98
N ASP A 49 11.26 -13.86 16.18
CA ASP A 49 10.24 -14.58 15.42
C ASP A 49 9.74 -13.70 14.27
N ARG A 50 10.15 -14.07 13.06
CA ARG A 50 9.78 -13.35 11.84
C ARG A 50 8.29 -13.45 11.55
N ALA A 51 7.66 -14.58 11.85
CA ALA A 51 6.23 -14.76 11.60
C ALA A 51 5.41 -13.88 12.54
N LEU A 52 5.75 -13.84 13.83
CA LEU A 52 5.14 -12.97 14.81
C LEU A 52 5.31 -11.48 14.42
N ALA A 53 6.52 -11.10 13.99
CA ALA A 53 6.79 -9.73 13.56
C ALA A 53 5.91 -9.33 12.36
N THR A 54 5.81 -10.20 11.36
CA THR A 54 4.97 -9.95 10.19
C THR A 54 3.50 -9.86 10.57
N GLU A 55 3.01 -10.75 11.43
CA GLU A 55 1.63 -10.76 11.89
C GLU A 55 1.29 -9.48 12.67
N ALA A 56 2.11 -9.11 13.64
CA ALA A 56 1.88 -7.92 14.47
C ALA A 56 1.86 -6.62 13.64
N LEU A 57 2.85 -6.44 12.77
CA LEU A 57 2.92 -5.27 11.91
C LEU A 57 1.79 -5.25 10.85
N SER A 58 1.40 -6.41 10.31
CA SER A 58 0.28 -6.49 9.38
C SER A 58 -1.04 -6.11 10.04
N LYS A 59 -1.32 -6.64 11.24
CA LYS A 59 -2.50 -6.26 12.03
C LYS A 59 -2.49 -4.78 12.41
N GLY A 60 -1.33 -4.26 12.81
CA GLY A 60 -1.17 -2.85 13.13
C GLY A 60 -1.48 -1.95 11.92
N MET A 61 -0.97 -2.30 10.75
CA MET A 61 -1.25 -1.59 9.50
C MET A 61 -2.74 -1.66 9.14
N GLU A 62 -3.39 -2.82 9.30
CA GLU A 62 -4.80 -3.01 8.99
C GLU A 62 -5.73 -2.13 9.86
N ILE A 63 -5.32 -1.84 11.09
CA ILE A 63 -6.05 -0.94 12.00
C ILE A 63 -5.69 0.53 11.73
N LEU A 64 -4.39 0.82 11.59
CA LEU A 64 -3.87 2.17 11.52
C LEU A 64 -4.20 2.87 10.19
N ILE A 65 -4.07 2.18 9.07
CA ILE A 65 -4.24 2.78 7.74
C ILE A 65 -5.65 3.33 7.50
N PRO A 66 -6.75 2.60 7.79
CA PRO A 66 -8.09 3.17 7.67
C PRO A 66 -8.32 4.39 8.57
N ARG A 67 -7.76 4.39 9.79
CA ARG A 67 -7.85 5.52 10.70
C ARG A 67 -7.14 6.75 10.13
N LEU A 68 -5.91 6.62 9.66
CA LEU A 68 -5.15 7.72 9.04
C LEU A 68 -5.85 8.27 7.79
N TYR A 69 -6.47 7.39 7.00
CA TYR A 69 -7.27 7.80 5.85
C TYR A 69 -8.49 8.64 6.28
N GLN A 70 -9.24 8.19 7.29
CA GLN A 70 -10.37 8.94 7.85
C GLN A 70 -9.97 10.30 8.45
N GLU A 71 -8.75 10.38 8.98
CA GLU A 71 -8.15 11.63 9.48
C GLU A 71 -7.64 12.55 8.34
N GLY A 72 -7.76 12.14 7.08
CA GLY A 72 -7.31 12.91 5.92
C GLY A 72 -5.80 13.04 5.80
N LYS A 73 -5.02 12.06 6.32
CA LYS A 73 -3.55 12.08 6.27
C LYS A 73 -2.99 11.75 4.90
N PHE A 74 -3.75 11.07 4.05
CA PHE A 74 -3.34 10.71 2.69
C PHE A 74 -4.54 10.47 1.77
N ASP A 75 -4.34 10.56 0.45
CA ASP A 75 -5.36 10.38 -0.59
C ASP A 75 -5.20 9.06 -1.35
N GLY A 76 -4.09 8.38 -1.19
CA GLY A 76 -3.80 7.08 -1.82
C GLY A 76 -2.62 6.38 -1.17
N ILE A 77 -2.51 5.07 -1.35
CA ILE A 77 -1.47 4.24 -0.75
C ILE A 77 -0.65 3.52 -1.81
N ILE A 78 0.68 3.57 -1.68
CA ILE A 78 1.62 2.80 -2.51
C ILE A 78 2.60 2.06 -1.63
N SER A 79 2.94 0.83 -2.02
CA SER A 79 3.98 0.05 -1.35
C SER A 79 4.82 -0.74 -2.35
N PHE A 80 6.02 -1.12 -1.91
CA PHE A 80 7.02 -1.86 -2.68
C PHE A 80 7.50 -3.04 -1.85
N GLY A 81 7.39 -4.27 -2.36
CA GLY A 81 7.78 -5.42 -1.57
C GLY A 81 7.95 -6.72 -2.35
N GLY A 82 8.68 -7.65 -1.75
CA GLY A 82 8.65 -9.07 -2.10
C GLY A 82 7.43 -9.75 -1.47
N SER A 83 7.45 -11.08 -1.35
CA SER A 83 6.34 -11.86 -0.78
C SER A 83 5.95 -11.41 0.63
N GLY A 84 6.94 -11.21 1.52
CA GLY A 84 6.70 -10.76 2.90
C GLY A 84 6.08 -9.36 2.99
N GLY A 85 6.64 -8.38 2.25
CA GLY A 85 6.12 -7.02 2.23
C GLY A 85 4.71 -6.95 1.61
N THR A 86 4.46 -7.74 0.57
CA THR A 86 3.13 -7.83 -0.05
C THR A 86 2.11 -8.39 0.95
N SER A 87 2.43 -9.51 1.63
CA SER A 87 1.55 -10.10 2.65
C SER A 87 1.29 -9.17 3.83
N LEU A 88 2.27 -8.36 4.21
CA LEU A 88 2.17 -7.42 5.33
C LEU A 88 1.23 -6.24 5.00
N VAL A 89 1.33 -5.66 3.80
CA VAL A 89 0.67 -4.39 3.49
C VAL A 89 -0.70 -4.57 2.83
N THR A 90 -0.91 -5.61 2.03
CA THR A 90 -2.17 -5.78 1.30
C THR A 90 -3.42 -5.94 2.17
N PRO A 91 -3.39 -6.52 3.40
CA PRO A 91 -4.54 -6.46 4.31
C PRO A 91 -4.98 -5.03 4.63
N ALA A 92 -4.02 -4.14 4.92
CA ALA A 92 -4.32 -2.72 5.16
C ALA A 92 -4.89 -2.01 3.92
N MET A 93 -4.37 -2.34 2.72
CA MET A 93 -4.92 -1.81 1.48
C MET A 93 -6.36 -2.28 1.24
N ARG A 94 -6.67 -3.55 1.56
CA ARG A 94 -8.03 -4.10 1.46
C ARG A 94 -9.01 -3.47 2.45
N ALA A 95 -8.52 -2.99 3.59
CA ALA A 95 -9.33 -2.32 4.60
C ALA A 95 -9.77 -0.89 4.21
N LEU A 96 -9.14 -0.32 3.17
CA LEU A 96 -9.54 0.97 2.63
C LEU A 96 -10.76 0.84 1.71
N PRO A 97 -11.62 1.86 1.60
CA PRO A 97 -12.75 1.87 0.70
C PRO A 97 -12.36 1.62 -0.77
N ILE A 98 -13.27 1.04 -1.55
CA ILE A 98 -13.15 0.96 -3.02
C ILE A 98 -13.10 2.40 -3.57
N GLY A 99 -12.26 2.61 -4.60
CA GLY A 99 -12.04 3.93 -5.19
C GLY A 99 -10.89 4.75 -4.56
N VAL A 100 -10.40 4.38 -3.37
CA VAL A 100 -9.15 4.95 -2.86
C VAL A 100 -7.99 4.41 -3.70
N PRO A 101 -7.11 5.26 -4.27
CA PRO A 101 -5.97 4.81 -5.05
C PRO A 101 -5.04 3.86 -4.27
N LYS A 102 -4.85 2.63 -4.75
CA LYS A 102 -4.03 1.59 -4.11
C LYS A 102 -3.09 0.97 -5.14
N VAL A 103 -1.79 1.10 -4.92
CA VAL A 103 -0.78 0.54 -5.82
C VAL A 103 0.21 -0.32 -5.03
N MET A 104 0.39 -1.56 -5.43
CA MET A 104 1.37 -2.48 -4.86
C MET A 104 2.37 -2.94 -5.91
N VAL A 105 3.61 -2.51 -5.80
CA VAL A 105 4.72 -3.03 -6.62
C VAL A 105 5.29 -4.27 -5.94
N SER A 106 5.19 -5.43 -6.60
CA SER A 106 5.48 -6.70 -5.96
C SER A 106 6.19 -7.68 -6.88
N THR A 107 7.13 -8.44 -6.32
CA THR A 107 7.70 -9.62 -7.00
C THR A 107 6.65 -10.71 -7.23
N MET A 108 5.53 -10.69 -6.49
CA MET A 108 4.45 -11.66 -6.58
C MET A 108 3.42 -11.31 -7.66
N ALA A 109 3.47 -10.09 -8.22
CA ALA A 109 2.45 -9.58 -9.13
C ALA A 109 2.43 -10.26 -10.52
N SER A 110 3.41 -11.08 -10.85
CA SER A 110 3.44 -11.89 -12.09
C SER A 110 2.78 -13.26 -11.95
N GLY A 111 2.32 -13.62 -10.75
CA GLY A 111 1.66 -14.90 -10.46
C GLY A 111 0.20 -14.74 -10.01
N ASN A 112 -0.30 -15.73 -9.27
CA ASN A 112 -1.63 -15.65 -8.67
C ASN A 112 -1.63 -14.66 -7.51
N VAL A 113 -2.33 -13.55 -7.67
CA VAL A 113 -2.42 -12.46 -6.69
C VAL A 113 -3.71 -12.48 -5.88
N SER A 114 -4.62 -13.42 -6.12
CA SER A 114 -5.94 -13.46 -5.48
C SER A 114 -5.90 -13.40 -3.97
N GLN A 115 -4.92 -14.07 -3.34
CA GLN A 115 -4.72 -14.04 -1.89
C GLN A 115 -4.34 -12.66 -1.33
N TYR A 116 -3.73 -11.81 -2.16
CA TYR A 116 -3.31 -10.46 -1.78
C TYR A 116 -4.41 -9.43 -2.01
N VAL A 117 -5.03 -9.48 -3.18
CA VAL A 117 -6.03 -8.46 -3.58
C VAL A 117 -7.44 -8.78 -3.08
N GLY A 118 -7.79 -10.06 -2.92
CA GLY A 118 -9.16 -10.45 -2.57
C GLY A 118 -10.17 -9.85 -3.55
N THR A 119 -11.14 -9.11 -3.04
CA THR A 119 -12.16 -8.37 -3.82
C THR A 119 -11.89 -6.86 -3.87
N SER A 120 -10.68 -6.43 -3.48
CA SER A 120 -10.29 -5.00 -3.49
C SER A 120 -9.71 -4.58 -4.85
N ASP A 121 -9.78 -3.29 -5.12
CA ASP A 121 -9.30 -2.60 -6.31
C ASP A 121 -7.80 -2.24 -6.25
N ILE A 122 -6.97 -3.14 -5.71
CA ILE A 122 -5.51 -2.95 -5.63
C ILE A 122 -4.88 -3.15 -7.01
N ILE A 123 -4.18 -2.14 -7.52
CA ILE A 123 -3.36 -2.26 -8.74
C ILE A 123 -2.04 -2.93 -8.36
N MET A 124 -1.83 -4.14 -8.88
CA MET A 124 -0.59 -4.89 -8.71
C MET A 124 0.34 -4.65 -9.90
N ILE A 125 1.55 -4.13 -9.61
CA ILE A 125 2.57 -3.88 -10.63
C ILE A 125 3.73 -4.86 -10.42
N PRO A 126 4.09 -5.69 -11.42
CA PRO A 126 5.25 -6.58 -11.33
C PRO A 126 6.54 -5.77 -11.16
N SER A 127 7.33 -6.08 -10.15
CA SER A 127 8.63 -5.42 -9.93
C SER A 127 9.70 -5.86 -10.94
N ILE A 128 9.50 -6.99 -11.62
CA ILE A 128 10.38 -7.63 -12.60
C ILE A 128 11.68 -8.14 -11.97
N VAL A 129 12.26 -7.34 -11.09
CA VAL A 129 13.46 -7.66 -10.30
C VAL A 129 13.18 -7.53 -8.82
N ASP A 130 14.08 -8.01 -7.97
CA ASP A 130 13.94 -7.81 -6.54
C ASP A 130 13.81 -6.31 -6.22
N VAL A 131 12.97 -6.00 -5.25
CA VAL A 131 12.74 -4.62 -4.77
C VAL A 131 13.91 -4.11 -3.91
N ALA A 132 14.80 -5.00 -3.48
CA ALA A 132 16.02 -4.64 -2.77
C ALA A 132 17.08 -4.10 -3.74
N GLY A 133 17.50 -2.87 -3.51
CA GLY A 133 18.51 -2.19 -4.34
C GLY A 133 17.92 -1.45 -5.55
N LEU A 134 18.66 -0.45 -6.02
CA LEU A 134 18.27 0.37 -7.16
C LEU A 134 19.12 0.03 -8.37
N ASN A 135 18.49 -0.49 -9.41
CA ASN A 135 19.08 -0.71 -10.72
C ASN A 135 18.23 0.00 -11.81
N LYS A 136 18.66 -0.08 -13.05
CA LYS A 136 17.98 0.59 -14.17
C LYS A 136 16.53 0.12 -14.33
N VAL A 137 16.26 -1.18 -14.14
CA VAL A 137 14.92 -1.77 -14.27
C VAL A 137 14.05 -1.33 -13.11
N SER A 138 14.49 -1.51 -11.85
CA SER A 138 13.71 -1.14 -10.67
C SER A 138 13.39 0.36 -10.65
N LYS A 139 14.32 1.24 -11.04
CA LYS A 139 14.07 2.69 -11.17
C LYS A 139 12.92 3.00 -12.14
N THR A 140 12.90 2.32 -13.30
CA THR A 140 11.86 2.50 -14.30
C THR A 140 10.50 2.05 -13.76
N ILE A 141 10.43 0.87 -13.15
CA ILE A 141 9.19 0.33 -12.58
C ILE A 141 8.67 1.20 -11.44
N PHE A 142 9.55 1.62 -10.52
CA PHE A 142 9.15 2.48 -9.40
C PHE A 142 8.66 3.85 -9.88
N ARG A 143 9.30 4.42 -10.92
CA ARG A 143 8.81 5.64 -11.56
C ARG A 143 7.42 5.46 -12.13
N ASN A 144 7.17 4.38 -12.87
CA ASN A 144 5.86 4.11 -13.44
C ASN A 144 4.78 3.93 -12.36
N ALA A 145 5.12 3.27 -11.25
CA ALA A 145 4.21 3.09 -10.12
C ALA A 145 3.84 4.43 -9.45
N ILE A 146 4.82 5.31 -9.26
CA ILE A 146 4.57 6.66 -8.72
C ILE A 146 3.72 7.49 -9.69
N LEU A 147 3.99 7.44 -11.00
CA LEU A 147 3.17 8.11 -12.00
C LEU A 147 1.73 7.57 -12.01
N THR A 148 1.56 6.26 -11.81
CA THR A 148 0.23 5.63 -11.74
C THR A 148 -0.58 6.20 -10.58
N ILE A 149 -0.03 6.17 -9.35
CA ILE A 149 -0.77 6.68 -8.19
C ILE A 149 -0.98 8.19 -8.25
N ALA A 150 0.02 8.95 -8.75
CA ALA A 150 -0.09 10.39 -8.96
C ALA A 150 -1.23 10.74 -9.91
N GLY A 151 -1.32 10.01 -11.03
CA GLY A 151 -2.41 10.19 -11.99
C GLY A 151 -3.78 9.88 -11.39
N MET A 152 -3.90 8.84 -10.59
CA MET A 152 -5.16 8.48 -9.93
C MET A 152 -5.60 9.57 -8.94
N ILE A 153 -4.71 10.04 -8.07
CA ILE A 153 -5.00 11.09 -7.09
C ILE A 153 -5.35 12.40 -7.80
N GLY A 154 -4.50 12.87 -8.71
CA GLY A 154 -4.70 14.14 -9.40
C GLY A 154 -5.94 14.17 -10.31
N MET A 155 -6.36 13.05 -10.87
CA MET A 155 -7.60 12.97 -11.65
C MET A 155 -8.83 12.93 -10.75
N LYS A 156 -8.77 12.28 -9.60
CA LYS A 156 -9.84 12.30 -8.61
C LYS A 156 -10.14 13.73 -8.14
N GLU A 157 -9.11 14.51 -7.84
CA GLU A 157 -9.27 15.93 -7.50
C GLU A 157 -9.92 16.76 -8.61
N LYS A 158 -9.54 16.51 -9.88
CA LYS A 158 -10.08 17.26 -11.04
C LYS A 158 -11.50 16.89 -11.42
N LEU A 159 -11.83 15.60 -11.34
CA LEU A 159 -13.17 15.10 -11.72
C LEU A 159 -14.19 15.31 -10.60
N GLY A 160 -13.75 15.61 -9.38
CA GLY A 160 -14.57 15.60 -8.18
C GLY A 160 -15.02 14.19 -7.82
N ASP A 161 -15.54 14.01 -6.62
CA ASP A 161 -16.29 12.79 -6.33
C ASP A 161 -17.53 12.79 -7.22
N GLU A 162 -17.70 11.74 -8.03
CA GLU A 162 -19.00 11.52 -8.70
C GLU A 162 -20.05 11.61 -7.60
N LYS A 163 -21.02 12.52 -7.76
CA LYS A 163 -22.13 12.59 -6.83
C LYS A 163 -22.70 11.18 -6.72
N GLU A 164 -22.59 10.60 -5.54
CA GLU A 164 -23.21 9.30 -5.26
C GLU A 164 -24.67 9.40 -5.67
N ASP A 165 -24.97 8.91 -6.85
CA ASP A 165 -26.34 8.60 -7.20
C ASP A 165 -26.70 7.47 -6.22
N SER A 166 -27.58 7.75 -5.28
CA SER A 166 -27.93 6.87 -4.13
C SER A 166 -28.59 5.55 -4.55
N LYS A 167 -28.38 5.15 -5.79
CA LYS A 167 -28.83 3.87 -6.35
C LYS A 167 -27.83 2.77 -5.98
N PRO A 168 -28.31 1.60 -5.55
CA PRO A 168 -27.45 0.48 -5.25
C PRO A 168 -26.60 0.15 -6.48
N MET A 169 -25.27 0.09 -6.30
CA MET A 169 -24.32 -0.27 -7.34
C MET A 169 -24.47 -1.76 -7.66
N VAL A 170 -24.91 -2.09 -8.87
CA VAL A 170 -24.98 -3.45 -9.37
C VAL A 170 -23.75 -3.68 -10.25
N ALA A 171 -22.84 -4.55 -9.84
CA ALA A 171 -21.77 -5.03 -10.71
C ALA A 171 -22.37 -6.04 -11.71
N ALA A 172 -22.45 -5.64 -12.98
CA ALA A 172 -22.82 -6.54 -14.06
C ALA A 172 -21.57 -6.94 -14.83
N THR A 173 -21.24 -8.24 -14.88
CA THR A 173 -20.26 -8.76 -15.82
C THR A 173 -20.97 -9.02 -17.16
N MET A 174 -20.60 -8.26 -18.19
CA MET A 174 -21.01 -8.58 -19.56
C MET A 174 -19.92 -9.38 -20.24
N PHE A 175 -20.19 -10.66 -20.52
CA PHE A 175 -19.50 -11.38 -21.58
C PHE A 175 -20.19 -11.01 -22.90
N GLY A 176 -19.57 -10.10 -23.65
CA GLY A 176 -19.96 -9.91 -25.03
C GLY A 176 -19.50 -11.11 -25.86
N VAL A 177 -20.40 -11.98 -26.28
CA VAL A 177 -20.16 -12.90 -27.40
C VAL A 177 -20.57 -12.15 -28.64
N THR A 178 -19.61 -11.73 -29.43
CA THR A 178 -19.83 -11.36 -30.83
C THR A 178 -19.77 -12.59 -31.67
#